data_7a52b6e5d15725aa65b5436d1561e6e8
#
_entry.id   7a52b6e5d15725aa65b5436d1561e6e8
#
_cell.length_a   1.000
_cell.length_b   1.000
_cell.length_c   1.000
_cell.angle_alpha   90.00
_cell.angle_beta   90.00
_cell.angle_gamma   90.00
#
_symmetry.space_group_name_H-M   'P 1'
#
loop_
_entity.id
_entity.type
_entity.pdbx_description
1 polymer ?
#
loop_
_entity_poly.entity_id
_entity_poly.type
_entity_poly.pdbx_seq_one_letter_code
_entity_poly.pdbx_strand_id
1 'polypeptide(L)'
;QEEADPAMEGSVKVTPLSVRGTAGEGASIPVELSTKLPIISFAEADYKFAFGEQRDIPCTVTNVATCDITALKGWDIALDIENSVLKVTAPADGADCTGAGTVEFAAVSAEELTESFSVRLSWKGISTPEEFVAFGNAVTEGAPLDAYTNGGRIVLVSDIDLSALTQTSFAGSAANPFKGTFDGLNNTITVKLADQDSKELGLFHTLDATAEIKNLSLAGSMSVSQATPVVAGTLAVYNNGAALTKVTNKATLSFSGAKTVATAGYLGGLVGLANVGSVYTDCHNTGEFIITGTARTEFIGGIVAGTADKTEGSLVNCTNKGNFSFDFPGAVDTGQYGGLFGHAEKSNWTFSNCTNEGTFTVTFADPGHQFHSLGGILATGYGVFDNCVNKGK
;
A
#
# COMPACT_ATOMS: atom_id res chain seq x y z
N GLN A 1 19.38 30.98 -2.30
CA GLN A 1 19.34 30.92 -0.83
C GLN A 1 19.92 32.23 -0.35
N GLU A 2 19.08 33.17 0.08
CA GLU A 2 19.52 34.31 0.86
C GLU A 2 19.79 33.77 2.27
N GLU A 3 21.04 33.88 2.71
CA GLU A 3 21.39 33.77 4.12
C GLU A 3 20.60 34.87 4.85
N ALA A 4 19.69 34.48 5.72
CA ALA A 4 19.03 35.43 6.60
C ALA A 4 20.09 36.02 7.51
N ASP A 5 20.33 37.33 7.39
CA ASP A 5 21.19 38.05 8.27
C ASP A 5 20.63 38.01 9.72
N PRO A 6 21.31 37.37 10.67
CA PRO A 6 20.76 37.15 12.01
C PRO A 6 20.69 38.38 12.90
N ALA A 7 21.08 39.55 12.41
CA ALA A 7 21.04 40.79 13.15
C ALA A 7 20.17 41.82 12.45
N MET A 8 19.01 42.14 13.02
CA MET A 8 18.25 43.34 12.64
C MET A 8 18.82 44.53 13.45
N GLU A 9 19.56 45.40 12.80
CA GLU A 9 19.93 46.68 13.40
C GLU A 9 18.72 47.63 13.31
N GLY A 10 18.23 48.07 14.44
CA GLY A 10 17.17 49.05 14.56
C GLY A 10 17.55 50.17 15.50
N SER A 11 16.91 51.32 15.38
CA SER A 11 17.08 52.39 16.35
C SER A 11 15.70 52.84 16.88
N VAL A 12 15.63 52.99 18.22
CA VAL A 12 14.45 53.58 18.85
C VAL A 12 14.77 55.05 19.15
N LYS A 13 13.97 55.96 18.54
CA LYS A 13 14.08 57.36 18.79
C LYS A 13 13.25 57.74 20.02
N VAL A 14 13.93 58.10 21.11
CA VAL A 14 13.29 58.61 22.32
C VAL A 14 13.30 60.14 22.29
N THR A 15 12.11 60.75 22.19
CA THR A 15 12.00 62.21 22.27
C THR A 15 11.50 62.59 23.64
N PRO A 16 12.36 63.18 24.48
CA PRO A 16 11.95 63.63 25.80
C PRO A 16 11.03 64.84 25.65
N LEU A 17 9.93 64.85 26.40
CA LEU A 17 9.02 66.00 26.51
C LEU A 17 9.43 66.85 27.72
N SER A 18 9.50 68.17 27.55
CA SER A 18 9.66 69.05 28.67
C SER A 18 8.39 69.08 29.54
N VAL A 19 8.52 69.51 30.79
CA VAL A 19 7.41 69.66 31.73
C VAL A 19 6.25 70.56 31.18
N ARG A 20 6.52 71.30 30.12
CA ARG A 20 5.53 72.17 29.40
C ARG A 20 5.08 71.55 28.08
N GLY A 21 5.46 70.29 27.78
CA GLY A 21 5.01 69.58 26.61
C GLY A 21 5.70 69.97 25.28
N THR A 22 6.81 70.70 25.32
CA THR A 22 7.64 70.97 24.13
C THR A 22 8.57 69.80 23.87
N ALA A 23 8.57 69.27 22.63
CA ALA A 23 9.51 68.23 22.22
C ALA A 23 10.96 68.73 22.23
N GLY A 24 11.84 68.08 22.92
CA GLY A 24 13.28 68.26 22.83
C GLY A 24 13.88 67.54 21.64
N GLU A 25 15.15 67.77 21.32
CA GLU A 25 15.89 66.95 20.36
C GLU A 25 15.93 65.51 20.85
N GLY A 26 15.40 64.59 20.03
CA GLY A 26 15.42 63.16 20.36
C GLY A 26 16.80 62.57 20.22
N ALA A 27 17.27 61.86 21.24
CA ALA A 27 18.44 61.02 21.13
C ALA A 27 18.05 59.68 20.46
N SER A 28 18.80 59.25 19.48
CA SER A 28 18.70 57.89 18.94
C SER A 28 19.60 56.96 19.73
N ILE A 29 19.02 55.95 20.32
CA ILE A 29 19.77 54.87 20.96
C ILE A 29 19.78 53.73 19.99
N PRO A 30 20.94 53.24 19.50
CA PRO A 30 20.97 52.03 18.69
C PRO A 30 20.52 50.87 19.56
N VAL A 31 19.54 50.14 19.11
CA VAL A 31 19.07 48.90 19.73
C VAL A 31 19.44 47.78 18.78
N GLU A 32 20.39 46.96 19.16
CA GLU A 32 20.61 45.68 18.51
C GLU A 32 19.46 44.74 18.89
N LEU A 33 18.61 44.48 17.94
CA LEU A 33 17.63 43.42 18.06
C LEU A 33 18.26 42.12 17.53
N SER A 34 19.03 41.46 18.39
CA SER A 34 19.42 40.07 18.05
C SER A 34 18.27 39.16 18.42
N THR A 35 17.69 38.53 17.44
CA THR A 35 16.73 37.44 17.67
C THR A 35 17.52 36.22 18.10
N LYS A 36 17.47 35.90 19.38
CA LYS A 36 18.08 34.68 19.93
C LYS A 36 17.08 33.50 19.87
N LEU A 37 16.32 33.42 18.80
CA LEU A 37 15.44 32.30 18.55
C LEU A 37 16.27 31.01 18.42
N PRO A 38 15.80 29.90 18.98
CA PRO A 38 16.44 28.62 18.77
C PRO A 38 16.33 28.19 17.31
N ILE A 39 17.37 27.57 16.79
CA ILE A 39 17.42 27.03 15.42
C ILE A 39 17.92 25.60 15.49
N ILE A 40 17.16 24.69 14.87
CA ILE A 40 17.59 23.34 14.55
C ILE A 40 17.33 23.12 13.07
N SER A 41 18.35 22.72 12.31
CA SER A 41 18.18 22.39 10.90
C SER A 41 18.95 21.13 10.52
N PHE A 42 18.37 20.37 9.61
CA PHE A 42 18.88 19.11 9.09
C PHE A 42 19.23 19.26 7.61
N ALA A 43 20.25 18.54 7.14
CA ALA A 43 20.67 18.57 5.73
C ALA A 43 19.62 17.94 4.79
N GLU A 44 18.84 17.01 5.32
CA GLU A 44 17.78 16.31 4.58
C GLU A 44 16.46 16.41 5.34
N ALA A 45 15.33 16.37 4.63
CA ALA A 45 14.01 16.37 5.22
C ALA A 45 13.54 14.96 5.65
N ASP A 46 14.13 13.91 5.09
CA ASP A 46 13.84 12.50 5.38
C ASP A 46 15.12 11.67 5.43
N TYR A 47 15.28 10.92 6.52
CA TYR A 47 16.40 9.99 6.71
C TYR A 47 15.88 8.56 6.79
N LYS A 48 16.45 7.69 5.94
CA LYS A 48 16.10 6.28 5.86
C LYS A 48 17.15 5.40 6.53
N PHE A 49 16.68 4.43 7.32
CA PHE A 49 17.49 3.53 8.15
C PHE A 49 17.27 2.07 7.80
N ALA A 50 18.32 1.27 7.84
CA ALA A 50 18.16 -0.17 7.92
C ALA A 50 17.55 -0.59 9.27
N PHE A 51 16.99 -1.79 9.35
CA PHE A 51 16.49 -2.33 10.60
C PHE A 51 17.60 -2.38 11.65
N GLY A 52 17.37 -1.80 12.83
CA GLY A 52 18.33 -1.75 13.93
C GLY A 52 19.55 -0.85 13.69
N GLU A 53 19.57 -0.05 12.63
CA GLU A 53 20.69 0.85 12.35
C GLU A 53 20.79 1.93 13.39
N GLN A 54 22.03 2.20 13.84
CA GLN A 54 22.39 3.35 14.66
C GLN A 54 23.13 4.36 13.79
N ARG A 55 22.71 5.61 13.85
CA ARG A 55 23.33 6.68 13.06
C ARG A 55 23.34 8.00 13.82
N ASP A 56 24.47 8.67 13.76
CA ASP A 56 24.63 10.04 14.18
C ASP A 56 24.42 10.97 12.97
N ILE A 57 23.40 11.82 13.04
CA ILE A 57 23.04 12.77 11.98
C ILE A 57 23.54 14.15 12.39
N PRO A 58 24.53 14.72 11.68
CA PRO A 58 24.96 16.09 11.89
C PRO A 58 23.79 17.05 11.62
N CYS A 59 23.61 18.03 12.50
CA CYS A 59 22.59 19.05 12.35
C CYS A 59 23.17 20.43 12.75
N THR A 60 22.47 21.49 12.41
CA THR A 60 22.82 22.82 12.96
C THR A 60 21.96 23.05 14.19
N VAL A 61 22.61 23.40 15.31
CA VAL A 61 21.93 23.76 16.56
C VAL A 61 22.47 25.11 17.00
N THR A 62 21.59 26.12 17.09
CA THR A 62 21.97 27.48 17.48
C THR A 62 20.95 28.02 18.48
N ASN A 63 21.42 28.68 19.53
CA ASN A 63 20.60 29.30 20.57
C ASN A 63 19.61 28.34 21.26
N VAL A 64 19.87 27.02 21.28
CA VAL A 64 19.04 26.03 21.95
C VAL A 64 19.58 25.75 23.33
N ALA A 65 18.79 26.01 24.37
CA ALA A 65 19.12 25.67 25.77
C ALA A 65 18.51 24.29 26.13
N THR A 66 17.28 24.05 25.75
CA THR A 66 16.58 22.77 25.93
C THR A 66 15.77 22.42 24.70
N CYS A 67 15.49 21.13 24.52
CA CYS A 67 14.67 20.63 23.43
C CYS A 67 13.87 19.42 23.88
N ASP A 68 12.54 19.48 23.75
CA ASP A 68 11.65 18.35 23.91
C ASP A 68 11.45 17.65 22.55
N ILE A 69 11.55 16.33 22.54
CA ILE A 69 11.44 15.52 21.33
C ILE A 69 10.20 14.64 21.41
N THR A 70 9.31 14.75 20.43
CA THR A 70 8.21 13.80 20.25
C THR A 70 8.73 12.59 19.48
N ALA A 71 9.09 11.53 20.20
CA ALA A 71 9.69 10.34 19.61
C ALA A 71 8.65 9.46 18.88
N LEU A 72 9.10 8.74 17.86
CA LEU A 72 8.33 7.68 17.22
C LEU A 72 8.37 6.40 18.06
N LYS A 73 7.25 5.66 18.09
CA LYS A 73 7.17 4.40 18.82
C LYS A 73 8.27 3.43 18.38
N GLY A 74 9.07 2.97 19.33
CA GLY A 74 10.14 2.00 19.13
C GLY A 74 11.48 2.59 18.65
N TRP A 75 11.52 3.86 18.26
CA TRP A 75 12.75 4.56 17.91
C TRP A 75 13.41 5.15 19.17
N ASP A 76 14.74 5.08 19.24
CA ASP A 76 15.53 5.79 20.25
C ASP A 76 16.17 7.01 19.59
N ILE A 77 15.78 8.20 20.06
CA ILE A 77 16.12 9.48 19.42
C ILE A 77 16.57 10.47 20.51
N ALA A 78 17.76 11.01 20.36
CA ALA A 78 18.32 12.00 21.26
C ALA A 78 19.07 13.11 20.51
N LEU A 79 18.80 14.36 20.83
CA LEU A 79 19.56 15.51 20.32
C LEU A 79 20.71 15.85 21.28
N ASP A 80 21.94 15.74 20.79
CA ASP A 80 23.13 16.19 21.44
C ASP A 80 23.38 17.66 21.04
N ILE A 81 22.87 18.57 21.88
CA ILE A 81 22.90 20.01 21.61
C ILE A 81 24.36 20.52 21.55
N GLU A 82 25.23 20.02 22.43
CA GLU A 82 26.62 20.47 22.53
C GLU A 82 27.43 20.10 21.30
N ASN A 83 27.18 18.91 20.74
CA ASN A 83 27.91 18.41 19.58
C ASN A 83 27.14 18.63 18.25
N SER A 84 25.93 19.21 18.28
CA SER A 84 25.07 19.44 17.12
C SER A 84 24.80 18.15 16.33
N VAL A 85 24.39 17.10 17.05
CA VAL A 85 24.15 15.77 16.48
C VAL A 85 22.82 15.22 16.95
N LEU A 86 22.00 14.73 16.00
CA LEU A 86 20.84 13.90 16.29
C LEU A 86 21.28 12.44 16.29
N LYS A 87 21.24 11.78 17.45
CA LYS A 87 21.53 10.34 17.61
C LYS A 87 20.24 9.56 17.42
N VAL A 88 20.24 8.62 16.49
CA VAL A 88 19.06 7.83 16.12
C VAL A 88 19.42 6.36 16.13
N THR A 89 18.61 5.55 16.84
CA THR A 89 18.59 4.09 16.71
C THR A 89 17.24 3.66 16.15
N ALA A 90 17.25 3.11 14.94
CA ALA A 90 16.06 2.56 14.32
C ALA A 90 15.66 1.24 15.00
N PRO A 91 14.35 0.93 15.09
CA PRO A 91 13.90 -0.35 15.63
C PRO A 91 14.43 -1.55 14.82
N ALA A 92 14.63 -2.66 15.51
CA ALA A 92 14.98 -3.92 14.87
C ALA A 92 13.81 -4.48 14.03
N ASP A 93 14.13 -5.38 13.10
CA ASP A 93 13.12 -6.11 12.32
C ASP A 93 12.17 -6.89 13.25
N GLY A 94 10.87 -6.79 12.99
CA GLY A 94 9.82 -7.43 13.79
C GLY A 94 9.50 -6.74 15.13
N ALA A 95 10.11 -5.60 15.44
CA ALA A 95 9.76 -4.82 16.62
C ALA A 95 8.35 -4.21 16.50
N ASP A 96 7.67 -4.07 17.65
CA ASP A 96 6.40 -3.32 17.73
C ASP A 96 6.69 -1.82 17.72
N CYS A 97 6.68 -1.22 16.54
CA CYS A 97 7.10 0.15 16.30
C CYS A 97 6.33 0.82 15.16
N THR A 98 6.60 2.11 14.98
CA THR A 98 6.19 2.86 13.78
C THR A 98 7.31 2.81 12.75
N GLY A 99 7.03 2.31 11.54
CA GLY A 99 8.04 2.15 10.48
C GLY A 99 8.50 3.45 9.84
N ALA A 100 7.65 4.49 9.87
CA ALA A 100 7.96 5.83 9.34
C ALA A 100 7.13 6.90 10.06
N GLY A 101 7.68 8.09 10.26
CA GLY A 101 6.95 9.20 10.86
C GLY A 101 7.76 10.46 10.99
N THR A 102 7.12 11.54 11.40
CA THR A 102 7.76 12.83 11.67
C THR A 102 8.12 12.91 13.15
N VAL A 103 9.34 13.33 13.41
CA VAL A 103 9.85 13.66 14.76
C VAL A 103 9.79 15.17 14.92
N GLU A 104 9.12 15.63 15.96
CA GLU A 104 8.99 17.04 16.28
C GLU A 104 9.97 17.42 17.40
N PHE A 105 10.57 18.60 17.27
CA PHE A 105 11.52 19.19 18.19
C PHE A 105 10.95 20.51 18.68
N ALA A 106 10.60 20.59 19.95
CA ALA A 106 10.21 21.84 20.60
C ALA A 106 11.44 22.43 21.30
N ALA A 107 12.13 23.35 20.64
CA ALA A 107 13.36 23.97 21.13
C ALA A 107 13.07 25.25 21.89
N VAL A 108 13.80 25.46 22.99
CA VAL A 108 13.72 26.67 23.85
C VAL A 108 15.08 27.27 23.96
N SER A 109 15.21 28.61 23.78
CA SER A 109 16.43 29.35 23.99
C SER A 109 16.66 29.68 25.45
N ALA A 110 17.86 30.22 25.81
CA ALA A 110 18.16 30.71 27.14
C ALA A 110 17.29 31.91 27.57
N GLU A 111 16.70 32.62 26.61
CA GLU A 111 15.77 33.72 26.83
C GLU A 111 14.29 33.26 26.81
N GLU A 112 14.04 31.96 26.96
CA GLU A 112 12.70 31.35 26.97
C GLU A 112 11.90 31.51 25.66
N LEU A 113 12.57 31.82 24.55
CA LEU A 113 11.94 31.85 23.22
C LEU A 113 11.81 30.42 22.70
N THR A 114 10.68 30.11 22.03
CA THR A 114 10.35 28.75 21.57
C THR A 114 10.17 28.71 20.07
N GLU A 115 10.68 27.63 19.43
CA GLU A 115 10.46 27.31 18.03
C GLU A 115 10.29 25.80 17.85
N SER A 116 9.57 25.40 16.80
CA SER A 116 9.34 24.00 16.48
C SER A 116 10.00 23.63 15.16
N PHE A 117 10.68 22.48 15.16
CA PHE A 117 11.34 21.94 13.99
C PHE A 117 10.91 20.48 13.81
N SER A 118 11.07 19.95 12.60
CA SER A 118 10.74 18.55 12.36
C SER A 118 11.68 17.91 11.34
N VAL A 119 11.82 16.59 11.46
CA VAL A 119 12.48 15.74 10.48
C VAL A 119 11.71 14.43 10.34
N ARG A 120 11.63 13.90 9.13
CA ARG A 120 11.05 12.58 8.90
C ARG A 120 12.12 11.51 9.09
N LEU A 121 11.79 10.48 9.85
CA LEU A 121 12.58 9.26 9.96
C LEU A 121 11.75 8.09 9.44
N SER A 122 12.37 7.19 8.70
CA SER A 122 11.72 5.98 8.21
C SER A 122 12.70 4.82 8.13
N TRP A 123 12.18 3.60 8.17
CA TRP A 123 12.93 2.48 7.67
C TRP A 123 13.19 2.64 6.17
N LYS A 124 14.30 2.14 5.69
CA LYS A 124 14.56 1.96 4.27
C LYS A 124 13.49 1.05 3.68
N GLY A 125 12.86 1.46 2.60
CA GLY A 125 11.72 0.78 2.00
C GLY A 125 10.81 1.77 1.31
N ILE A 126 9.57 1.36 1.06
CA ILE A 126 8.53 2.16 0.37
C ILE A 126 7.64 2.79 1.44
N SER A 127 7.57 4.11 1.47
CA SER A 127 6.85 4.89 2.48
C SER A 127 5.88 5.93 1.91
N THR A 128 5.90 6.18 0.60
CA THR A 128 5.01 7.13 -0.08
C THR A 128 4.44 6.56 -1.38
N PRO A 129 3.33 7.13 -1.91
CA PRO A 129 2.78 6.75 -3.21
C PRO A 129 3.79 6.89 -4.35
N GLU A 130 4.59 7.96 -4.36
CA GLU A 130 5.60 8.24 -5.38
C GLU A 130 6.70 7.18 -5.37
N GLU A 131 7.13 6.74 -4.18
CA GLU A 131 8.12 5.67 -4.04
C GLU A 131 7.56 4.33 -4.52
N PHE A 132 6.27 4.05 -4.28
CA PHE A 132 5.64 2.84 -4.80
C PHE A 132 5.57 2.86 -6.34
N VAL A 133 5.21 4.00 -6.93
CA VAL A 133 5.20 4.16 -8.40
C VAL A 133 6.61 4.00 -8.97
N ALA A 134 7.62 4.60 -8.34
CA ALA A 134 9.01 4.45 -8.76
C ALA A 134 9.50 3.00 -8.65
N PHE A 135 9.16 2.30 -7.57
CA PHE A 135 9.38 0.86 -7.41
C PHE A 135 8.71 0.06 -8.53
N GLY A 136 7.44 0.33 -8.80
CA GLY A 136 6.68 -0.36 -9.84
C GLY A 136 7.29 -0.19 -11.23
N ASN A 137 7.73 1.01 -11.56
CA ASN A 137 8.45 1.30 -12.81
C ASN A 137 9.78 0.53 -12.87
N ALA A 138 10.56 0.52 -11.78
CA ALA A 138 11.81 -0.23 -11.71
C ALA A 138 11.59 -1.74 -11.95
N VAL A 139 10.55 -2.34 -11.37
CA VAL A 139 10.18 -3.74 -11.64
C VAL A 139 9.82 -3.93 -13.12
N THR A 140 9.00 -3.04 -13.67
CA THR A 140 8.52 -3.13 -15.07
C THR A 140 9.67 -3.01 -16.08
N GLU A 141 10.69 -2.22 -15.77
CA GLU A 141 11.89 -2.02 -16.57
C GLU A 141 12.96 -3.08 -16.30
N GLY A 142 12.84 -3.90 -15.26
CA GLY A 142 13.85 -4.86 -14.84
C GLY A 142 15.08 -4.19 -14.19
N ALA A 143 14.90 -3.00 -13.63
CA ALA A 143 15.95 -2.24 -12.95
C ALA A 143 16.25 -2.80 -11.54
N PRO A 144 17.43 -2.48 -10.95
CA PRO A 144 17.78 -2.87 -9.58
C PRO A 144 16.79 -2.32 -8.53
N LEU A 145 16.49 -3.11 -7.51
CA LEU A 145 15.53 -2.77 -6.46
C LEU A 145 16.17 -2.46 -5.09
N ASP A 146 17.51 -2.27 -5.05
CA ASP A 146 18.28 -2.06 -3.81
C ASP A 146 17.80 -0.85 -3.00
N ALA A 147 17.29 0.19 -3.68
CA ALA A 147 16.76 1.39 -3.04
C ALA A 147 15.56 1.10 -2.11
N TYR A 148 14.79 0.06 -2.41
CA TYR A 148 13.57 -0.33 -1.69
C TYR A 148 13.80 -1.51 -0.73
N THR A 149 15.02 -2.05 -0.71
CA THR A 149 15.35 -3.29 0.01
C THR A 149 15.84 -3.01 1.43
N ASN A 150 15.28 -3.71 2.40
CA ASN A 150 15.68 -3.71 3.79
C ASN A 150 15.63 -5.15 4.35
N GLY A 151 16.68 -5.60 4.99
CA GLY A 151 16.77 -6.98 5.49
C GLY A 151 16.62 -8.04 4.38
N GLY A 152 17.09 -7.76 3.15
CA GLY A 152 17.06 -8.70 2.01
C GLY A 152 15.70 -8.80 1.31
N ARG A 153 14.73 -7.94 1.61
CA ARG A 153 13.39 -7.90 0.99
C ARG A 153 12.91 -6.48 0.75
N ILE A 154 12.00 -6.30 -0.19
CA ILE A 154 11.26 -5.05 -0.38
C ILE A 154 10.28 -4.92 0.78
N VAL A 155 10.23 -3.75 1.42
CA VAL A 155 9.33 -3.51 2.54
C VAL A 155 8.45 -2.30 2.31
N LEU A 156 7.17 -2.44 2.68
CA LEU A 156 6.22 -1.33 2.75
C LEU A 156 6.19 -0.83 4.20
N VAL A 157 6.73 0.36 4.47
CA VAL A 157 6.95 0.85 5.84
C VAL A 157 5.83 1.73 6.38
N SER A 158 4.86 2.07 5.56
CA SER A 158 3.63 2.79 5.94
C SER A 158 2.48 2.43 5.02
N ASP A 159 1.25 2.74 5.41
CA ASP A 159 0.10 2.71 4.52
C ASP A 159 0.30 3.67 3.35
N ILE A 160 -0.16 3.27 2.16
CA ILE A 160 -0.04 4.06 0.91
C ILE A 160 -1.40 4.17 0.24
N ASP A 161 -1.76 5.38 -0.16
CA ASP A 161 -2.96 5.65 -0.95
C ASP A 161 -2.60 5.99 -2.41
N LEU A 162 -2.85 5.03 -3.32
CA LEU A 162 -2.70 5.19 -4.76
C LEU A 162 -4.02 5.54 -5.46
N SER A 163 -5.12 5.78 -4.73
CA SER A 163 -6.45 5.99 -5.31
C SER A 163 -6.59 7.25 -6.17
N ALA A 164 -5.68 8.21 -6.03
CA ALA A 164 -5.59 9.36 -6.93
C ALA A 164 -5.09 8.98 -8.34
N LEU A 165 -4.43 7.81 -8.47
CA LEU A 165 -3.89 7.30 -9.71
C LEU A 165 -4.79 6.17 -10.21
N THR A 166 -5.45 6.36 -11.37
CA THR A 166 -6.20 5.26 -12.01
C THR A 166 -5.26 4.53 -12.95
N GLN A 167 -5.02 3.24 -12.68
CA GLN A 167 -4.08 2.40 -13.42
C GLN A 167 -4.68 1.02 -13.71
N THR A 168 -4.11 0.32 -14.69
CA THR A 168 -4.38 -1.10 -14.93
C THR A 168 -3.45 -1.97 -14.10
N SER A 169 -2.17 -1.58 -13.99
CA SER A 169 -1.17 -2.23 -13.16
C SER A 169 -0.11 -1.21 -12.72
N PHE A 170 0.50 -1.45 -11.56
CA PHE A 170 1.54 -0.59 -11.02
C PHE A 170 2.95 -1.18 -11.13
N ALA A 171 3.12 -2.49 -11.06
CA ALA A 171 4.44 -3.11 -10.99
C ALA A 171 4.54 -4.37 -11.86
N GLY A 172 5.62 -4.45 -12.61
CA GLY A 172 5.96 -5.61 -13.42
C GLY A 172 5.23 -5.69 -14.76
N SER A 173 5.63 -6.66 -15.55
CA SER A 173 5.05 -7.01 -16.85
C SER A 173 5.22 -8.50 -17.11
N ALA A 174 4.71 -9.00 -18.23
CA ALA A 174 4.97 -10.39 -18.65
C ALA A 174 6.46 -10.65 -18.93
N ALA A 175 7.19 -9.63 -19.42
CA ALA A 175 8.64 -9.74 -19.71
C ALA A 175 9.48 -9.61 -18.44
N ASN A 176 9.09 -8.74 -17.53
CA ASN A 176 9.76 -8.45 -16.26
C ASN A 176 8.79 -8.68 -15.09
N PRO A 177 8.51 -9.94 -14.73
CA PRO A 177 7.67 -10.24 -13.57
C PRO A 177 8.37 -9.84 -12.27
N PHE A 178 7.60 -9.53 -11.24
CA PHE A 178 8.17 -9.28 -9.91
C PHE A 178 8.81 -10.57 -9.35
N LYS A 179 10.01 -10.44 -8.82
CA LYS A 179 10.82 -11.49 -8.19
C LYS A 179 11.24 -11.07 -6.79
N GLY A 180 11.50 -12.06 -5.93
CA GLY A 180 11.93 -11.82 -4.55
C GLY A 180 10.77 -11.57 -3.60
N THR A 181 11.07 -11.12 -2.39
CA THR A 181 10.06 -10.96 -1.33
C THR A 181 9.59 -9.51 -1.23
N PHE A 182 8.26 -9.30 -1.24
CA PHE A 182 7.60 -8.07 -0.85
C PHE A 182 6.88 -8.27 0.47
N ASP A 183 7.31 -7.59 1.51
CA ASP A 183 6.72 -7.63 2.85
C ASP A 183 5.96 -6.33 3.13
N GLY A 184 4.65 -6.43 3.23
CA GLY A 184 3.77 -5.32 3.55
C GLY A 184 3.90 -4.80 4.98
N LEU A 185 4.59 -5.52 5.88
CA LEU A 185 4.68 -5.21 7.31
C LEU A 185 3.31 -4.94 7.96
N ASN A 186 2.25 -5.58 7.47
CA ASN A 186 0.83 -5.40 7.82
C ASN A 186 0.23 -4.03 7.40
N ASN A 187 0.92 -3.26 6.58
CA ASN A 187 0.39 -2.02 6.02
C ASN A 187 -0.59 -2.30 4.87
N THR A 188 -1.33 -1.25 4.51
CA THR A 188 -2.36 -1.27 3.47
C THR A 188 -1.95 -0.44 2.26
N ILE A 189 -2.19 -0.97 1.06
CA ILE A 189 -2.16 -0.21 -0.19
C ILE A 189 -3.59 0.01 -0.65
N THR A 190 -4.03 1.26 -0.74
CA THR A 190 -5.31 1.62 -1.32
C THR A 190 -5.13 1.86 -2.81
N VAL A 191 -5.84 1.09 -3.64
CA VAL A 191 -5.73 1.13 -5.11
C VAL A 191 -7.00 1.63 -5.78
N LYS A 192 -6.85 2.15 -7.00
CA LYS A 192 -7.94 2.37 -7.94
C LYS A 192 -7.52 1.77 -9.29
N LEU A 193 -7.89 0.51 -9.51
CA LEU A 193 -7.61 -0.20 -10.75
C LEU A 193 -8.80 -0.09 -11.70
N ALA A 194 -8.55 0.22 -12.97
CA ALA A 194 -9.60 0.29 -13.99
C ALA A 194 -9.06 -0.09 -15.37
N ASP A 195 -9.92 -0.70 -16.18
CA ASP A 195 -9.61 -1.22 -17.52
C ASP A 195 -9.67 -0.13 -18.60
N GLN A 196 -8.85 0.93 -18.48
CA GLN A 196 -8.84 2.03 -19.47
C GLN A 196 -8.27 1.56 -20.81
N ASP A 197 -7.05 1.04 -20.81
CA ASP A 197 -6.29 0.68 -22.00
C ASP A 197 -5.83 -0.78 -22.02
N SER A 198 -6.09 -1.55 -20.99
CA SER A 198 -5.71 -2.96 -20.86
C SER A 198 -6.85 -3.78 -20.25
N LYS A 199 -6.87 -5.03 -20.59
CA LYS A 199 -7.80 -6.04 -20.03
C LYS A 199 -7.14 -6.86 -18.91
N GLU A 200 -6.00 -6.42 -18.43
CA GLU A 200 -5.20 -7.07 -17.40
C GLU A 200 -5.03 -6.10 -16.24
N LEU A 201 -5.68 -6.39 -15.09
CA LEU A 201 -5.72 -5.51 -13.93
C LEU A 201 -5.16 -6.19 -12.69
N GLY A 202 -4.23 -5.51 -12.02
CA GLY A 202 -3.64 -5.97 -10.76
C GLY A 202 -2.60 -4.99 -10.22
N LEU A 203 -2.38 -4.96 -8.91
CA LEU A 203 -1.27 -4.18 -8.33
C LEU A 203 0.07 -4.60 -8.96
N PHE A 204 0.28 -5.92 -9.06
CA PHE A 204 1.36 -6.53 -9.85
C PHE A 204 0.76 -7.11 -11.14
N HIS A 205 1.44 -6.89 -12.28
CA HIS A 205 1.03 -7.56 -13.51
C HIS A 205 1.33 -9.07 -13.43
N THR A 206 2.57 -9.43 -13.12
CA THR A 206 2.99 -10.84 -13.04
C THR A 206 3.90 -11.06 -11.84
N LEU A 207 3.63 -12.10 -11.08
CA LEU A 207 4.50 -12.63 -10.03
C LEU A 207 5.26 -13.84 -10.56
N ASP A 208 6.59 -13.84 -10.43
CA ASP A 208 7.47 -14.95 -10.78
C ASP A 208 7.36 -16.09 -9.77
N ALA A 209 7.76 -17.30 -10.13
CA ALA A 209 7.79 -18.47 -9.22
C ALA A 209 8.70 -18.29 -7.99
N THR A 210 9.65 -17.35 -8.05
CA THR A 210 10.54 -17.03 -6.93
C THR A 210 10.01 -15.88 -6.07
N ALA A 211 8.84 -15.32 -6.42
CA ALA A 211 8.25 -14.23 -5.66
C ALA A 211 7.54 -14.72 -4.39
N GLU A 212 7.62 -13.91 -3.36
CA GLU A 212 6.84 -14.05 -2.13
C GLU A 212 6.19 -12.70 -1.81
N ILE A 213 4.87 -12.67 -1.63
CA ILE A 213 4.15 -11.50 -1.13
C ILE A 213 3.58 -11.83 0.23
N LYS A 214 3.85 -11.00 1.23
CA LYS A 214 3.39 -11.28 2.59
C LYS A 214 2.97 -10.05 3.39
N ASN A 215 2.14 -10.30 4.41
CA ASN A 215 1.72 -9.30 5.40
C ASN A 215 1.17 -8.01 4.76
N LEU A 216 0.31 -8.13 3.75
CA LEU A 216 -0.19 -7.00 2.95
C LEU A 216 -1.71 -6.95 2.95
N SER A 217 -2.27 -5.77 3.15
CA SER A 217 -3.68 -5.49 2.88
C SER A 217 -3.85 -4.65 1.61
N LEU A 218 -4.87 -4.95 0.83
CA LEU A 218 -5.30 -4.15 -0.31
C LEU A 218 -6.67 -3.56 -0.03
N ALA A 219 -6.87 -2.28 -0.30
CA ALA A 219 -8.14 -1.58 -0.14
C ALA A 219 -8.46 -0.77 -1.42
N GLY A 220 -9.62 -0.11 -1.46
CA GLY A 220 -10.02 0.71 -2.59
C GLY A 220 -10.94 -0.01 -3.56
N SER A 221 -10.67 0.06 -4.86
CA SER A 221 -11.56 -0.49 -5.88
C SER A 221 -10.83 -1.03 -7.10
N MET A 222 -11.48 -2.04 -7.74
CA MET A 222 -11.14 -2.50 -9.08
C MET A 222 -12.41 -2.47 -9.92
N SER A 223 -12.37 -1.79 -11.07
CA SER A 223 -13.52 -1.62 -11.98
C SER A 223 -13.19 -2.12 -13.37
N VAL A 224 -13.99 -3.07 -13.85
CA VAL A 224 -13.91 -3.65 -15.20
C VAL A 224 -15.17 -3.31 -15.97
N SER A 225 -15.03 -2.53 -17.02
CA SER A 225 -16.14 -2.07 -17.88
C SER A 225 -16.07 -2.60 -19.30
N GLN A 226 -14.88 -3.04 -19.73
CA GLN A 226 -14.67 -3.53 -21.08
C GLN A 226 -15.24 -4.93 -21.28
N ALA A 227 -15.50 -5.24 -22.56
CA ALA A 227 -15.90 -6.57 -22.96
C ALA A 227 -14.77 -7.59 -22.76
N THR A 228 -15.12 -8.77 -22.30
CA THR A 228 -14.19 -9.89 -22.10
C THR A 228 -13.43 -10.29 -23.38
N PRO A 229 -12.25 -10.96 -23.30
CA PRO A 229 -11.66 -11.52 -22.07
C PRO A 229 -10.96 -10.47 -21.22
N VAL A 230 -11.09 -10.57 -19.91
CA VAL A 230 -10.37 -9.77 -18.93
C VAL A 230 -9.70 -10.71 -17.94
N VAL A 231 -8.49 -10.42 -17.50
CA VAL A 231 -7.83 -11.13 -16.39
C VAL A 231 -7.51 -10.11 -15.29
N ALA A 232 -8.14 -10.27 -14.15
CA ALA A 232 -8.05 -9.29 -13.11
C ALA A 232 -7.98 -9.93 -11.71
N GLY A 233 -7.08 -9.41 -10.88
CA GLY A 233 -6.97 -9.70 -9.45
C GLY A 233 -6.40 -8.49 -8.73
N THR A 234 -6.92 -8.13 -7.58
CA THR A 234 -6.48 -6.88 -6.92
C THR A 234 -4.98 -6.86 -6.62
N LEU A 235 -4.40 -8.03 -6.28
CA LEU A 235 -2.96 -8.17 -6.06
C LEU A 235 -2.22 -8.42 -7.37
N ALA A 236 -2.63 -9.42 -8.14
CA ALA A 236 -1.89 -9.80 -9.34
C ALA A 236 -2.82 -10.27 -10.45
N VAL A 237 -2.45 -9.90 -11.70
CA VAL A 237 -3.11 -10.47 -12.89
C VAL A 237 -2.73 -11.94 -12.99
N TYR A 238 -1.40 -12.22 -12.97
CA TYR A 238 -0.85 -13.57 -13.10
C TYR A 238 0.04 -13.93 -11.91
N ASN A 239 -0.22 -15.09 -11.31
CA ASN A 239 0.68 -15.71 -10.35
C ASN A 239 1.34 -16.94 -10.97
N ASN A 240 2.60 -16.85 -11.34
CA ASN A 240 3.38 -17.90 -11.99
C ASN A 240 4.12 -18.81 -10.99
N GLY A 241 3.49 -19.14 -9.87
CA GLY A 241 4.07 -20.04 -8.87
C GLY A 241 4.56 -19.34 -7.60
N ALA A 242 4.29 -18.04 -7.43
CA ALA A 242 4.64 -17.30 -6.23
C ALA A 242 3.87 -17.77 -4.99
N ALA A 243 4.48 -17.55 -3.82
CA ALA A 243 3.85 -17.75 -2.52
C ALA A 243 3.21 -16.45 -2.00
N LEU A 244 1.96 -16.54 -1.57
CA LEU A 244 1.24 -15.46 -0.91
C LEU A 244 0.94 -15.88 0.54
N THR A 245 1.36 -15.05 1.52
CA THR A 245 1.16 -15.36 2.94
C THR A 245 0.59 -14.14 3.68
N LYS A 246 -0.53 -14.31 4.35
CA LYS A 246 -1.22 -13.22 5.09
C LYS A 246 -1.49 -11.99 4.21
N VAL A 247 -2.06 -12.25 3.04
CA VAL A 247 -2.50 -11.19 2.13
C VAL A 247 -4.03 -11.07 2.20
N THR A 248 -4.52 -9.84 2.39
CA THR A 248 -5.96 -9.58 2.53
C THR A 248 -6.44 -8.60 1.47
N ASN A 249 -7.46 -8.98 0.70
CA ASN A 249 -8.21 -8.05 -0.12
C ASN A 249 -9.40 -7.46 0.67
N LYS A 250 -9.50 -6.15 0.67
CA LYS A 250 -10.63 -5.35 1.18
C LYS A 250 -11.25 -4.47 0.09
N ALA A 251 -10.64 -4.45 -1.11
CA ALA A 251 -11.13 -3.64 -2.23
C ALA A 251 -12.41 -4.22 -2.82
N THR A 252 -13.32 -3.36 -3.25
CA THR A 252 -14.51 -3.74 -3.99
C THR A 252 -14.18 -3.99 -5.46
N LEU A 253 -14.64 -5.10 -6.00
CA LEU A 253 -14.48 -5.45 -7.40
C LEU A 253 -15.82 -5.28 -8.13
N SER A 254 -15.86 -4.41 -9.14
CA SER A 254 -17.05 -4.19 -9.96
C SER A 254 -16.77 -4.59 -11.42
N PHE A 255 -17.71 -5.33 -11.98
CA PHE A 255 -17.70 -5.72 -13.37
C PHE A 255 -19.02 -5.37 -14.05
N SER A 256 -18.95 -4.55 -15.11
CA SER A 256 -20.13 -4.09 -15.87
C SER A 256 -19.98 -4.32 -17.38
N GLY A 257 -18.94 -4.99 -17.81
CA GLY A 257 -18.63 -5.21 -19.22
C GLY A 257 -19.61 -6.15 -19.91
N ALA A 258 -19.81 -5.91 -21.21
CA ALA A 258 -20.56 -6.82 -22.07
C ALA A 258 -19.62 -7.86 -22.70
N LYS A 259 -20.10 -9.08 -22.90
CA LYS A 259 -19.33 -10.07 -23.63
C LYS A 259 -19.52 -9.94 -25.14
N THR A 260 -18.40 -9.94 -25.85
CA THR A 260 -18.40 -9.90 -27.33
C THR A 260 -17.79 -11.15 -27.99
N VAL A 261 -17.07 -11.99 -27.21
CA VAL A 261 -16.33 -13.15 -27.74
C VAL A 261 -16.46 -14.40 -26.86
N ALA A 262 -16.14 -15.56 -27.38
CA ALA A 262 -16.30 -16.88 -26.71
C ALA A 262 -15.18 -17.18 -25.67
N THR A 263 -14.34 -16.21 -25.31
CA THR A 263 -13.21 -16.39 -24.40
C THR A 263 -13.59 -15.98 -22.97
N ALA A 264 -13.20 -16.78 -21.99
CA ALA A 264 -13.50 -16.54 -20.58
C ALA A 264 -12.75 -15.33 -20.02
N GLY A 265 -13.39 -14.60 -19.09
CA GLY A 265 -12.76 -13.65 -18.18
C GLY A 265 -12.39 -14.32 -16.86
N TYR A 266 -11.41 -13.75 -16.14
CA TYR A 266 -10.94 -14.23 -14.84
C TYR A 266 -10.94 -13.07 -13.85
N LEU A 267 -11.77 -13.14 -12.81
CA LEU A 267 -11.93 -12.10 -11.81
C LEU A 267 -11.69 -12.67 -10.41
N GLY A 268 -10.52 -12.42 -9.83
CA GLY A 268 -10.13 -12.92 -8.52
C GLY A 268 -10.03 -11.83 -7.46
N GLY A 269 -10.40 -12.14 -6.25
CA GLY A 269 -10.24 -11.22 -5.12
C GLY A 269 -8.79 -10.83 -4.90
N LEU A 270 -7.85 -11.75 -5.09
CA LEU A 270 -6.41 -11.48 -5.06
C LEU A 270 -5.76 -11.71 -6.42
N VAL A 271 -6.02 -12.83 -7.07
CA VAL A 271 -5.30 -13.25 -8.28
C VAL A 271 -6.28 -13.61 -9.39
N GLY A 272 -6.04 -13.07 -10.58
CA GLY A 272 -6.82 -13.39 -11.78
C GLY A 272 -6.53 -14.81 -12.25
N LEU A 273 -5.31 -15.11 -12.64
CA LEU A 273 -4.90 -16.42 -13.13
C LEU A 273 -3.70 -16.97 -12.35
N ALA A 274 -3.86 -18.15 -11.79
CA ALA A 274 -2.80 -18.86 -11.09
C ALA A 274 -2.21 -19.98 -11.98
N ASN A 275 -0.89 -20.06 -11.99
CA ASN A 275 -0.12 -21.08 -12.69
C ASN A 275 0.51 -22.07 -11.70
N VAL A 276 1.33 -22.99 -12.22
CA VAL A 276 1.95 -24.11 -11.47
C VAL A 276 2.72 -23.63 -10.24
N GLY A 277 2.51 -24.32 -9.10
CA GLY A 277 3.27 -24.09 -7.88
C GLY A 277 2.79 -22.96 -6.99
N SER A 278 1.72 -22.25 -7.36
CA SER A 278 1.18 -21.17 -6.55
C SER A 278 0.67 -21.63 -5.18
N VAL A 279 1.10 -20.94 -4.12
CA VAL A 279 0.76 -21.28 -2.73
C VAL A 279 0.13 -20.06 -2.05
N TYR A 280 -1.01 -20.28 -1.41
CA TYR A 280 -1.75 -19.25 -0.68
C TYR A 280 -1.93 -19.71 0.77
N THR A 281 -1.34 -18.98 1.72
CA THR A 281 -1.44 -19.29 3.16
C THR A 281 -1.98 -18.10 3.91
N ASP A 282 -2.99 -18.31 4.75
CA ASP A 282 -3.65 -17.24 5.53
C ASP A 282 -4.08 -16.06 4.65
N CYS A 283 -4.56 -16.33 3.42
CA CYS A 283 -5.02 -15.31 2.50
C CYS A 283 -6.53 -15.10 2.63
N HIS A 284 -6.96 -13.83 2.63
CA HIS A 284 -8.35 -13.50 2.92
C HIS A 284 -8.92 -12.52 1.90
N ASN A 285 -10.21 -12.69 1.59
CA ASN A 285 -11.00 -11.69 0.90
C ASN A 285 -12.16 -11.23 1.77
N THR A 286 -12.26 -9.91 1.93
CA THR A 286 -13.42 -9.24 2.55
C THR A 286 -14.05 -8.22 1.62
N GLY A 287 -13.45 -8.00 0.45
CA GLY A 287 -13.98 -7.12 -0.59
C GLY A 287 -15.17 -7.72 -1.30
N GLU A 288 -16.11 -6.89 -1.68
CA GLU A 288 -17.34 -7.30 -2.36
C GLU A 288 -17.13 -7.43 -3.86
N PHE A 289 -17.89 -8.32 -4.48
CA PHE A 289 -18.00 -8.47 -5.93
C PHE A 289 -19.36 -7.96 -6.40
N ILE A 290 -19.36 -6.99 -7.31
CA ILE A 290 -20.56 -6.40 -7.91
C ILE A 290 -20.50 -6.64 -9.42
N ILE A 291 -21.31 -7.57 -9.91
CA ILE A 291 -21.33 -8.01 -11.31
C ILE A 291 -22.67 -7.62 -11.94
N THR A 292 -22.65 -6.67 -12.87
CA THR A 292 -23.87 -6.11 -13.49
C THR A 292 -23.90 -6.24 -15.01
N GLY A 293 -22.89 -6.85 -15.62
CA GLY A 293 -22.75 -6.93 -17.06
C GLY A 293 -23.57 -8.07 -17.70
N THR A 294 -23.66 -8.07 -19.03
CA THR A 294 -24.21 -9.18 -19.83
C THR A 294 -23.15 -10.24 -20.13
N ALA A 295 -22.33 -10.52 -19.13
CA ALA A 295 -21.16 -11.37 -19.30
C ALA A 295 -21.53 -12.83 -19.57
N ARG A 296 -20.72 -13.46 -20.41
CA ARG A 296 -20.70 -14.91 -20.60
C ARG A 296 -19.44 -15.43 -19.95
N THR A 297 -19.38 -16.70 -19.65
CA THR A 297 -18.19 -17.48 -19.26
C THR A 297 -17.12 -16.68 -18.51
N GLU A 298 -17.41 -16.30 -17.29
CA GLU A 298 -16.41 -15.77 -16.38
C GLU A 298 -16.11 -16.78 -15.30
N PHE A 299 -14.85 -16.78 -14.91
CA PHE A 299 -14.38 -17.50 -13.73
C PHE A 299 -14.17 -16.48 -12.62
N ILE A 300 -14.94 -16.59 -11.55
CA ILE A 300 -14.87 -15.68 -10.42
C ILE A 300 -14.56 -16.47 -9.16
N GLY A 301 -13.58 -16.00 -8.40
CA GLY A 301 -13.23 -16.59 -7.11
C GLY A 301 -12.86 -15.55 -6.08
N GLY A 302 -13.26 -15.76 -4.84
CA GLY A 302 -12.97 -14.84 -3.74
C GLY A 302 -11.46 -14.61 -3.49
N ILE A 303 -10.64 -15.59 -3.83
CA ILE A 303 -9.16 -15.51 -3.76
C ILE A 303 -8.58 -15.59 -5.17
N VAL A 304 -8.87 -16.66 -5.92
CA VAL A 304 -8.32 -16.92 -7.26
C VAL A 304 -9.45 -17.16 -8.23
N ALA A 305 -9.42 -16.49 -9.38
CA ALA A 305 -10.46 -16.70 -10.39
C ALA A 305 -10.29 -18.03 -11.10
N GLY A 306 -9.09 -18.37 -11.53
CA GLY A 306 -8.88 -19.62 -12.24
C GLY A 306 -7.43 -19.99 -12.46
N THR A 307 -7.22 -21.10 -13.16
CA THR A 307 -5.91 -21.62 -13.53
C THR A 307 -5.77 -21.78 -15.03
N ALA A 308 -4.51 -21.73 -15.48
CA ALA A 308 -4.16 -22.35 -16.77
C ALA A 308 -4.24 -23.87 -16.67
N ASP A 309 -4.26 -24.55 -17.83
CA ASP A 309 -4.32 -26.03 -17.92
C ASP A 309 -3.25 -26.72 -17.06
N LYS A 310 -3.67 -27.77 -16.33
CA LYS A 310 -2.79 -28.72 -15.60
C LYS A 310 -1.86 -28.07 -14.57
N THR A 311 -2.38 -27.18 -13.77
CA THR A 311 -1.62 -26.56 -12.68
C THR A 311 -1.84 -27.27 -11.35
N GLU A 312 -0.86 -27.17 -10.45
CA GLU A 312 -0.94 -27.64 -9.09
C GLU A 312 -0.67 -26.46 -8.15
N GLY A 313 -1.31 -26.45 -7.01
CA GLY A 313 -1.13 -25.40 -6.02
C GLY A 313 -1.93 -25.67 -4.75
N SER A 314 -1.88 -24.74 -3.83
CA SER A 314 -2.57 -24.93 -2.56
C SER A 314 -3.14 -23.63 -1.98
N LEU A 315 -4.32 -23.77 -1.34
CA LEU A 315 -4.88 -22.79 -0.42
C LEU A 315 -4.90 -23.41 0.99
N VAL A 316 -4.28 -22.74 1.96
CA VAL A 316 -4.22 -23.18 3.35
C VAL A 316 -4.72 -22.04 4.25
N ASN A 317 -5.67 -22.32 5.12
CA ASN A 317 -6.28 -21.33 6.03
C ASN A 317 -6.87 -20.11 5.32
N CYS A 318 -7.29 -20.23 4.07
CA CYS A 318 -7.82 -19.12 3.30
C CYS A 318 -9.32 -18.91 3.56
N THR A 319 -9.76 -17.65 3.59
CA THR A 319 -11.16 -17.31 3.89
C THR A 319 -11.68 -16.26 2.92
N ASN A 320 -12.89 -16.48 2.41
CA ASN A 320 -13.68 -15.44 1.78
C ASN A 320 -14.84 -15.02 2.69
N LYS A 321 -14.97 -13.71 2.93
CA LYS A 321 -16.11 -13.06 3.60
C LYS A 321 -16.81 -12.05 2.70
N GLY A 322 -16.21 -11.73 1.57
CA GLY A 322 -16.80 -10.84 0.58
C GLY A 322 -18.03 -11.46 -0.07
N ASN A 323 -19.08 -10.68 -0.22
CA ASN A 323 -20.29 -11.10 -0.87
C ASN A 323 -20.18 -10.95 -2.40
N PHE A 324 -20.94 -11.78 -3.10
CA PHE A 324 -21.07 -11.73 -4.56
C PHE A 324 -22.49 -11.28 -4.90
N SER A 325 -22.60 -10.13 -5.56
CA SER A 325 -23.87 -9.60 -6.05
C SER A 325 -23.89 -9.63 -7.57
N PHE A 326 -24.81 -10.38 -8.12
CA PHE A 326 -25.01 -10.54 -9.56
C PHE A 326 -26.35 -9.93 -9.95
N ASP A 327 -26.32 -8.95 -10.84
CA ASP A 327 -27.51 -8.38 -11.46
C ASP A 327 -27.35 -8.46 -12.98
N PHE A 328 -28.07 -9.40 -13.58
CA PHE A 328 -27.98 -9.70 -15.00
C PHE A 328 -29.20 -9.18 -15.75
N PRO A 329 -29.10 -8.03 -16.46
CA PRO A 329 -30.22 -7.40 -17.15
C PRO A 329 -30.62 -8.11 -18.43
N GLY A 330 -29.87 -9.10 -18.90
CA GLY A 330 -30.10 -9.79 -20.14
C GLY A 330 -29.75 -11.27 -20.09
N ALA A 331 -29.73 -11.90 -21.27
CA ALA A 331 -29.37 -13.31 -21.43
C ALA A 331 -27.94 -13.56 -20.93
N VAL A 332 -27.82 -14.39 -19.91
CA VAL A 332 -26.52 -14.79 -19.34
C VAL A 332 -26.18 -16.19 -19.87
N ASP A 333 -24.93 -16.36 -20.24
CA ASP A 333 -24.39 -17.64 -20.64
C ASP A 333 -23.26 -18.00 -19.62
N THR A 334 -23.41 -19.13 -18.98
CA THR A 334 -22.43 -19.97 -18.29
C THR A 334 -21.24 -19.29 -17.57
N GLY A 335 -21.43 -18.74 -16.36
CA GLY A 335 -20.35 -18.39 -15.46
C GLY A 335 -20.02 -19.50 -14.45
N GLN A 336 -18.80 -19.50 -13.90
CA GLN A 336 -18.34 -20.40 -12.85
C GLN A 336 -17.85 -19.60 -11.66
N TYR A 337 -18.60 -19.64 -10.58
CA TYR A 337 -18.43 -18.75 -9.45
C TYR A 337 -18.16 -19.55 -8.17
N GLY A 338 -16.96 -19.39 -7.62
CA GLY A 338 -16.52 -20.07 -6.41
C GLY A 338 -16.28 -19.11 -5.24
N GLY A 339 -16.65 -19.53 -4.06
CA GLY A 339 -16.43 -18.71 -2.86
C GLY A 339 -14.96 -18.36 -2.62
N LEU A 340 -14.03 -19.27 -2.95
CA LEU A 340 -12.60 -19.00 -2.93
C LEU A 340 -11.97 -19.12 -4.31
N PHE A 341 -12.37 -20.12 -5.11
CA PHE A 341 -11.72 -20.48 -6.35
C PHE A 341 -12.74 -20.74 -7.46
N GLY A 342 -12.65 -19.99 -8.57
CA GLY A 342 -13.63 -20.10 -9.65
C GLY A 342 -13.44 -21.37 -10.48
N HIS A 343 -12.26 -21.58 -11.06
CA HIS A 343 -12.04 -22.65 -12.03
C HIS A 343 -10.65 -23.29 -11.91
N ALA A 344 -10.60 -24.60 -11.67
CA ALA A 344 -9.36 -25.39 -11.57
C ALA A 344 -9.39 -26.52 -12.62
N GLU A 345 -9.27 -26.18 -13.91
CA GLU A 345 -9.38 -27.15 -14.99
C GLU A 345 -8.20 -28.12 -15.02
N LYS A 346 -8.50 -29.43 -15.00
CA LYS A 346 -7.51 -30.53 -15.08
C LYS A 346 -6.31 -30.39 -14.13
N SER A 347 -6.53 -29.78 -12.97
CA SER A 347 -5.52 -29.34 -12.03
C SER A 347 -5.66 -30.06 -10.70
N ASN A 348 -4.56 -30.30 -10.00
CA ASN A 348 -4.56 -30.90 -8.67
C ASN A 348 -4.34 -29.83 -7.59
N TRP A 349 -5.40 -29.10 -7.25
CA TRP A 349 -5.34 -28.12 -6.19
C TRP A 349 -5.72 -28.72 -4.84
N THR A 350 -5.02 -28.30 -3.79
CA THR A 350 -5.33 -28.69 -2.42
C THR A 350 -5.91 -27.51 -1.65
N PHE A 351 -6.96 -27.79 -0.90
CA PHE A 351 -7.64 -26.82 -0.05
C PHE A 351 -7.67 -27.38 1.37
N SER A 352 -6.97 -26.71 2.30
CA SER A 352 -6.91 -27.15 3.71
C SER A 352 -7.36 -26.03 4.64
N ASN A 353 -8.26 -26.34 5.57
CA ASN A 353 -8.82 -25.39 6.53
C ASN A 353 -9.40 -24.12 5.89
N CYS A 354 -9.96 -24.23 4.69
CA CYS A 354 -10.49 -23.08 3.96
C CYS A 354 -11.96 -22.85 4.27
N THR A 355 -12.38 -21.58 4.35
CA THR A 355 -13.75 -21.22 4.68
C THR A 355 -14.30 -20.18 3.71
N ASN A 356 -15.50 -20.42 3.18
CA ASN A 356 -16.30 -19.37 2.58
C ASN A 356 -17.43 -18.95 3.53
N GLU A 357 -17.51 -17.67 3.83
CA GLU A 357 -18.59 -17.03 4.59
C GLU A 357 -19.40 -16.05 3.73
N GLY A 358 -18.89 -15.70 2.54
CA GLY A 358 -19.52 -14.80 1.59
C GLY A 358 -20.78 -15.41 0.99
N THR A 359 -21.78 -14.58 0.74
CA THR A 359 -23.07 -14.97 0.15
C THR A 359 -23.09 -14.66 -1.35
N PHE A 360 -23.87 -15.44 -2.08
CA PHE A 360 -24.17 -15.22 -3.49
C PHE A 360 -25.59 -14.71 -3.63
N THR A 361 -25.75 -13.47 -4.05
CA THR A 361 -27.07 -12.88 -4.36
C THR A 361 -27.19 -12.71 -5.86
N VAL A 362 -28.27 -13.23 -6.44
CA VAL A 362 -28.43 -13.26 -7.89
C VAL A 362 -29.80 -12.73 -8.29
N THR A 363 -29.80 -11.78 -9.20
CA THR A 363 -30.99 -11.24 -9.84
C THR A 363 -30.91 -11.50 -11.35
N PHE A 364 -31.93 -12.14 -11.88
CA PHE A 364 -32.11 -12.35 -13.34
C PHE A 364 -33.30 -11.53 -13.84
N ALA A 365 -33.11 -10.80 -14.92
CA ALA A 365 -34.23 -10.18 -15.62
C ALA A 365 -35.09 -11.19 -16.40
N ASP A 366 -34.49 -12.30 -16.85
CA ASP A 366 -35.17 -13.38 -17.55
C ASP A 366 -35.07 -14.68 -16.72
N PRO A 367 -36.21 -15.28 -16.31
CA PRO A 367 -36.25 -16.50 -15.52
C PRO A 367 -35.77 -17.77 -16.23
N GLY A 368 -35.48 -17.70 -17.53
CA GLY A 368 -34.97 -18.82 -18.32
C GLY A 368 -33.46 -19.04 -18.26
N HIS A 369 -32.73 -18.19 -17.54
CA HIS A 369 -31.26 -18.25 -17.47
C HIS A 369 -30.74 -19.13 -16.34
N GLN A 370 -29.59 -19.75 -16.57
CA GLN A 370 -28.95 -20.68 -15.65
C GLN A 370 -27.47 -20.31 -15.43
N PHE A 371 -26.98 -20.48 -14.21
CA PHE A 371 -25.54 -20.57 -13.95
C PHE A 371 -24.99 -21.90 -14.48
N HIS A 372 -23.73 -21.88 -14.90
CA HIS A 372 -23.05 -23.13 -15.21
C HIS A 372 -22.61 -23.85 -13.93
N SER A 373 -21.98 -23.13 -13.01
CA SER A 373 -21.55 -23.70 -11.74
C SER A 373 -21.46 -22.64 -10.64
N LEU A 374 -21.95 -22.99 -9.48
CA LEU A 374 -21.82 -22.22 -8.25
C LEU A 374 -21.26 -23.12 -7.16
N GLY A 375 -20.09 -22.81 -6.63
CA GLY A 375 -19.42 -23.60 -5.60
C GLY A 375 -19.07 -22.77 -4.38
N GLY A 376 -19.34 -23.31 -3.19
CA GLY A 376 -18.99 -22.61 -1.95
C GLY A 376 -17.49 -22.41 -1.74
N ILE A 377 -16.67 -23.35 -2.21
CA ILE A 377 -15.19 -23.25 -2.17
C ILE A 377 -14.65 -23.17 -3.60
N LEU A 378 -14.83 -24.19 -4.38
CA LEU A 378 -14.44 -24.32 -5.79
C LEU A 378 -15.69 -24.48 -6.64
N ALA A 379 -15.82 -23.68 -7.72
CA ALA A 379 -16.98 -23.81 -8.60
C ALA A 379 -16.85 -25.00 -9.54
N THR A 380 -15.72 -25.13 -10.22
CA THR A 380 -15.50 -26.20 -11.20
C THR A 380 -14.04 -26.63 -11.23
N GLY A 381 -13.81 -27.93 -11.38
CA GLY A 381 -12.47 -28.50 -11.52
C GLY A 381 -12.20 -29.63 -10.55
N TYR A 382 -10.92 -29.94 -10.36
CA TYR A 382 -10.46 -31.01 -9.47
C TYR A 382 -9.76 -30.39 -8.26
N GLY A 383 -10.06 -30.89 -7.06
CA GLY A 383 -9.45 -30.43 -5.84
C GLY A 383 -9.50 -31.50 -4.74
N VAL A 384 -8.50 -31.49 -3.88
CA VAL A 384 -8.47 -32.26 -2.64
C VAL A 384 -8.84 -31.30 -1.51
N PHE A 385 -9.88 -31.65 -0.74
CA PHE A 385 -10.39 -30.79 0.32
C PHE A 385 -10.18 -31.44 1.68
N ASP A 386 -9.53 -30.72 2.60
CA ASP A 386 -9.34 -31.12 3.99
C ASP A 386 -9.86 -30.03 4.91
N ASN A 387 -10.80 -30.37 5.79
CA ASN A 387 -11.40 -29.47 6.80
C ASN A 387 -11.89 -28.12 6.20
N CYS A 388 -12.50 -28.16 5.00
CA CYS A 388 -13.03 -26.96 4.33
C CYS A 388 -14.52 -26.78 4.62
N VAL A 389 -14.96 -25.53 4.86
CA VAL A 389 -16.33 -25.22 5.26
C VAL A 389 -16.92 -24.12 4.38
N ASN A 390 -18.12 -24.36 3.84
CA ASN A 390 -18.94 -23.30 3.28
C ASN A 390 -20.05 -22.92 4.26
N LYS A 391 -20.05 -21.66 4.71
CA LYS A 391 -21.08 -21.04 5.58
C LYS A 391 -21.90 -20.02 4.80
N GLY A 392 -21.44 -19.62 3.60
CA GLY A 392 -22.17 -18.72 2.70
C GLY A 392 -23.47 -19.34 2.17
N LYS A 393 -24.38 -18.46 1.77
CA LYS A 393 -25.71 -18.82 1.21
C LYS A 393 -25.78 -18.46 -0.25
#